data_5e4ae40e46045fc54fa39723bab2e2c8
#
_entry.id   5e4ae40e46045fc54fa39723bab2e2c8
#
_cell.length_a   1.000
_cell.length_b   1.000
_cell.length_c   1.000
_cell.angle_alpha   90.00
_cell.angle_beta   90.00
_cell.angle_gamma   90.00
#
_symmetry.space_group_name_H-M   'P 1'
#
loop_
_entity.id
_entity.type
_entity.pdbx_description
1 polymer ?
#
loop_
_entity_poly.entity_id
_entity_poly.type
_entity_poly.pdbx_seq_one_letter_code
_entity_poly.pdbx_strand_id
1 'polypeptide(L)'
;IIYFAVYAYQNGSFQLLLDNDAYDRTYTYRVIYENGYLVRIESNANDIGYLITVAGKGQTYLDGLYHADGILKTPTEGFVSPASVVSPVHFSGQPQTELMLWQLVSGQYRADGLGYVINVLRWNGAGFDLYAQTLGVETVSE
;
A
#
# COMPACT_ATOMS: atom_id res chain seq x y z
N ILE A 1 0.66 9.76 9.61
CA ILE A 1 -0.79 9.56 9.39
C ILE A 1 -1.37 10.89 8.96
N ILE A 2 -2.10 10.87 7.87
CA ILE A 2 -2.90 12.02 7.45
C ILE A 2 -4.38 11.71 7.62
N TYR A 3 -5.12 12.71 7.99
CA TYR A 3 -6.58 12.65 8.03
C TYR A 3 -7.12 13.39 6.81
N PHE A 4 -8.00 12.73 6.08
CA PHE A 4 -8.60 13.32 4.89
C PHE A 4 -10.08 12.99 4.81
N ALA A 5 -10.81 13.85 4.11
CA ALA A 5 -12.20 13.63 3.77
C ALA A 5 -12.49 14.24 2.40
N VAL A 6 -13.29 13.54 1.61
CA VAL A 6 -13.73 13.98 0.29
C VAL A 6 -15.22 14.23 0.36
N TYR A 7 -15.64 15.44 0.01
CA TYR A 7 -17.03 15.85 -0.01
C TYR A 7 -17.45 16.23 -1.43
N ALA A 8 -18.69 15.97 -1.75
CA ALA A 8 -19.36 16.54 -2.91
C ALA A 8 -20.47 17.49 -2.45
N TYR A 9 -20.64 18.60 -3.16
CA TYR A 9 -21.78 19.49 -2.99
C TYR A 9 -22.90 19.03 -3.92
N GLN A 10 -23.97 18.54 -3.33
CA GLN A 10 -25.12 18.00 -4.09
C GLN A 10 -26.41 18.43 -3.40
N ASN A 11 -27.40 18.87 -4.20
CA ASN A 11 -28.72 19.21 -3.71
C ASN A 11 -28.73 20.21 -2.54
N GLY A 12 -27.84 21.20 -2.59
CA GLY A 12 -27.75 22.27 -1.60
C GLY A 12 -27.00 21.91 -0.31
N SER A 13 -26.35 20.77 -0.24
CA SER A 13 -25.55 20.36 0.92
C SER A 13 -24.28 19.61 0.53
N PHE A 14 -23.30 19.61 1.45
CA PHE A 14 -22.11 18.78 1.32
C PHE A 14 -22.40 17.36 1.81
N GLN A 15 -21.98 16.38 1.02
CA GLN A 15 -22.08 14.97 1.37
C GLN A 15 -20.70 14.36 1.44
N LEU A 16 -20.43 13.62 2.51
CA LEU A 16 -19.17 12.89 2.68
C LEU A 16 -19.14 11.70 1.71
N LEU A 17 -18.13 11.64 0.85
CA LEU A 17 -17.97 10.57 -0.12
C LEU A 17 -16.94 9.54 0.36
N LEU A 18 -15.87 9.98 0.99
CA LEU A 18 -14.80 9.13 1.47
C LEU A 18 -14.04 9.84 2.58
N ASP A 19 -13.62 9.11 3.58
CA ASP A 19 -12.66 9.56 4.58
C ASP A 19 -11.59 8.50 4.85
N ASN A 20 -10.60 8.86 5.65
CA ASN A 20 -9.50 7.93 5.98
C ASN A 20 -10.00 6.67 6.68
N ASP A 21 -10.99 6.75 7.55
CA ASP A 21 -11.50 5.57 8.27
C ASP A 21 -12.16 4.57 7.31
N ALA A 22 -12.98 5.06 6.39
CA ALA A 22 -13.62 4.21 5.38
C ALA A 22 -12.59 3.61 4.42
N TYR A 23 -11.59 4.39 4.02
CA TYR A 23 -10.49 3.92 3.17
C TYR A 23 -9.69 2.82 3.87
N ASP A 24 -9.25 3.06 5.10
CA ASP A 24 -8.40 2.13 5.83
C ASP A 24 -9.12 0.81 6.14
N ARG A 25 -10.43 0.83 6.35
CA ARG A 25 -11.22 -0.40 6.51
C ARG A 25 -11.37 -1.20 5.22
N THR A 26 -11.40 -0.53 4.08
CA THR A 26 -11.61 -1.18 2.78
C THR A 26 -10.32 -1.75 2.21
N TYR A 27 -9.22 -1.02 2.35
CA TYR A 27 -7.93 -1.36 1.74
C TYR A 27 -6.98 -1.89 2.80
N THR A 28 -7.09 -3.19 3.06
CA THR A 28 -6.27 -3.92 4.04
C THR A 28 -5.33 -4.87 3.33
N TYR A 29 -4.24 -5.21 4.02
CA TYR A 29 -3.13 -5.97 3.43
C TYR A 29 -2.54 -6.95 4.43
N ARG A 30 -1.86 -7.97 3.91
CA ARG A 30 -0.92 -8.78 4.69
C ARG A 30 0.46 -8.66 4.08
N VAL A 31 1.49 -8.62 4.92
CA VAL A 31 2.90 -8.55 4.54
C VAL A 31 3.61 -9.72 5.20
N ILE A 32 4.03 -10.69 4.41
CA ILE A 32 4.49 -12.00 4.90
C ILE A 32 5.88 -12.27 4.35
N TYR A 33 6.85 -12.45 5.26
CA TYR A 33 8.19 -12.89 4.89
C TYR A 33 8.17 -14.36 4.48
N GLU A 34 8.90 -14.68 3.43
CA GLU A 34 9.00 -16.03 2.90
C GLU A 34 10.46 -16.44 2.71
N ASN A 35 10.70 -17.75 2.56
CA ASN A 35 12.01 -18.27 2.26
C ASN A 35 12.56 -17.70 0.95
N GLY A 36 13.88 -17.63 0.84
CA GLY A 36 14.54 -17.12 -0.37
C GLY A 36 14.60 -15.60 -0.43
N TYR A 37 14.54 -14.94 0.72
CA TYR A 37 14.65 -13.47 0.83
C TYR A 37 13.49 -12.73 0.13
N LEU A 38 12.31 -13.31 0.16
CA LEU A 38 11.11 -12.75 -0.45
C LEU A 38 10.13 -12.25 0.61
N VAL A 39 9.38 -11.23 0.24
CA VAL A 39 8.24 -10.74 1.02
C VAL A 39 7.03 -10.69 0.10
N ARG A 40 5.96 -11.33 0.52
CA ARG A 40 4.68 -11.32 -0.18
C ARG A 40 3.77 -10.28 0.44
N ILE A 41 3.18 -9.44 -0.41
CA ILE A 41 2.21 -8.43 0.00
C ILE A 41 0.89 -8.81 -0.64
N GLU A 42 -0.10 -9.14 0.18
CA GLU A 42 -1.44 -9.50 -0.27
C GLU A 42 -2.39 -8.33 -0.06
N SER A 43 -3.09 -7.95 -1.12
CA SER A 43 -4.14 -6.92 -1.08
C SER A 43 -5.50 -7.61 -0.98
N ASN A 44 -6.25 -7.31 0.08
CA ASN A 44 -7.57 -7.93 0.28
C ASN A 44 -8.64 -7.32 -0.62
N ALA A 45 -8.47 -6.09 -1.08
CA ALA A 45 -9.47 -5.40 -1.90
C ALA A 45 -9.63 -5.99 -3.30
N ASN A 46 -8.58 -6.58 -3.87
CA ASN A 46 -8.56 -7.09 -5.24
C ASN A 46 -7.96 -8.51 -5.37
N ASP A 47 -7.65 -9.15 -4.26
CA ASP A 47 -7.05 -10.50 -4.21
C ASP A 47 -5.74 -10.62 -5.00
N ILE A 48 -4.98 -9.53 -5.12
CA ILE A 48 -3.69 -9.53 -5.80
C ILE A 48 -2.56 -9.66 -4.77
N GLY A 49 -1.59 -10.51 -5.07
CA GLY A 49 -0.36 -10.66 -4.32
C GLY A 49 0.84 -10.11 -5.11
N TYR A 50 1.74 -9.47 -4.40
CA TYR A 50 3.01 -8.97 -4.93
C TYR A 50 4.15 -9.67 -4.21
N LEU A 51 5.21 -9.97 -4.95
CA LEU A 51 6.46 -10.47 -4.36
C LEU A 51 7.56 -9.44 -4.57
N ILE A 52 8.27 -9.12 -3.49
CA ILE A 52 9.45 -8.27 -3.53
C ILE A 52 10.62 -9.03 -2.93
N THR A 53 11.84 -8.67 -3.30
CA THR A 53 13.05 -9.22 -2.69
C THR A 53 13.58 -8.28 -1.62
N VAL A 54 14.04 -8.85 -0.50
CA VAL A 54 14.79 -8.13 0.53
C VAL A 54 16.28 -8.46 0.49
N ALA A 55 16.74 -9.21 -0.51
CA ALA A 55 18.14 -9.61 -0.63
C ALA A 55 19.12 -8.43 -0.65
N GLY A 56 18.68 -7.27 -1.13
CA GLY A 56 19.51 -6.06 -1.19
C GLY A 56 19.57 -5.25 0.10
N LYS A 57 18.90 -5.68 1.18
CA LYS A 57 18.83 -4.93 2.44
C LYS A 57 20.10 -5.03 3.30
N GLY A 58 21.07 -5.83 2.89
CA GLY A 58 22.33 -6.01 3.58
C GLY A 58 22.37 -7.25 4.45
N GLN A 59 23.60 -7.75 4.67
CA GLN A 59 23.82 -9.04 5.32
C GLN A 59 23.32 -9.05 6.77
N THR A 60 23.53 -7.97 7.52
CA THR A 60 23.06 -7.87 8.91
C THR A 60 21.55 -8.00 9.02
N TYR A 61 20.81 -7.37 8.09
CA TYR A 61 19.36 -7.48 8.02
C TYR A 61 18.93 -8.92 7.75
N LEU A 62 19.57 -9.56 6.77
CA LEU A 62 19.24 -10.93 6.36
C LEU A 62 19.58 -11.94 7.44
N ASP A 63 20.71 -11.78 8.12
CA ASP A 63 21.13 -12.67 9.20
C ASP A 63 20.17 -12.63 10.40
N GLY A 64 19.51 -11.50 10.61
CA GLY A 64 18.49 -11.38 11.65
C GLY A 64 17.22 -12.17 11.38
N LEU A 65 16.91 -12.42 10.11
CA LEU A 65 15.68 -13.05 9.66
C LEU A 65 15.84 -14.45 9.12
N TYR A 66 16.98 -14.72 8.47
CA TYR A 66 17.20 -15.94 7.69
C TYR A 66 18.42 -16.71 8.17
N HIS A 67 18.37 -18.03 8.02
CA HIS A 67 19.54 -18.89 8.06
C HIS A 67 20.40 -18.66 6.81
N ALA A 68 21.64 -19.13 6.83
CA ALA A 68 22.58 -18.96 5.72
C ALA A 68 22.09 -19.56 4.39
N ASP A 69 21.21 -20.53 4.45
CA ASP A 69 20.58 -21.18 3.28
C ASP A 69 19.35 -20.43 2.74
N GLY A 70 19.01 -19.29 3.31
CA GLY A 70 17.85 -18.50 2.89
C GLY A 70 16.52 -18.96 3.49
N ILE A 71 16.53 -19.87 4.44
CA ILE A 71 15.36 -20.32 5.15
C ILE A 71 15.03 -19.34 6.28
N LEU A 72 13.79 -18.90 6.35
CA LEU A 72 13.29 -17.99 7.38
C LEU A 72 13.41 -18.64 8.76
N LYS A 73 13.99 -17.92 9.73
CA LYS A 73 14.22 -18.46 11.09
C LYS A 73 12.93 -18.66 11.86
N THR A 74 12.01 -17.71 11.77
CA THR A 74 10.70 -17.75 12.40
C THR A 74 9.68 -17.08 11.49
N PRO A 75 8.40 -17.49 11.54
CA PRO A 75 7.35 -16.77 10.82
C PRO A 75 7.36 -15.27 11.19
N THR A 76 7.46 -14.42 10.17
CA THR A 76 7.57 -12.97 10.36
C THR A 76 6.60 -12.28 9.43
N GLU A 77 5.85 -11.32 9.95
CA GLU A 77 4.96 -10.47 9.18
C GLU A 77 5.33 -9.01 9.36
N GLY A 78 5.13 -8.25 8.30
CA GLY A 78 5.18 -6.80 8.32
C GLY A 78 3.78 -6.21 8.37
N PHE A 79 3.64 -4.97 7.91
CA PHE A 79 2.36 -4.27 7.89
C PHE A 79 2.35 -3.16 6.86
N VAL A 80 1.16 -2.69 6.51
CA VAL A 80 0.97 -1.51 5.66
C VAL A 80 0.34 -0.41 6.52
N SER A 81 0.98 0.74 6.52
CA SER A 81 0.51 1.91 7.27
C SER A 81 -0.70 2.55 6.60
N PRO A 82 -1.49 3.35 7.33
CA PRO A 82 -2.50 4.21 6.71
C PRO A 82 -1.91 5.12 5.63
N ALA A 83 -2.76 5.69 4.77
CA ALA A 83 -2.32 6.57 3.70
C ALA A 83 -1.49 7.74 4.23
N SER A 84 -0.34 7.97 3.61
CA SER A 84 0.56 9.10 3.92
C SER A 84 0.48 10.21 2.89
N VAL A 85 -0.04 9.92 1.70
CA VAL A 85 -0.27 10.89 0.61
C VAL A 85 -1.64 10.64 0.03
N VAL A 86 -2.41 11.70 -0.16
CA VAL A 86 -3.68 11.68 -0.90
C VAL A 86 -3.63 12.83 -1.89
N SER A 87 -3.73 12.52 -3.18
CA SER A 87 -3.64 13.53 -4.24
C SER A 87 -4.74 13.32 -5.27
N PRO A 88 -5.44 14.39 -5.67
CA PRO A 88 -6.28 14.33 -6.87
C PRO A 88 -5.41 14.21 -8.12
N VAL A 89 -5.80 13.35 -9.04
CA VAL A 89 -5.06 13.08 -10.28
C VAL A 89 -6.02 12.85 -11.44
N HIS A 90 -5.50 12.86 -12.68
CA HIS A 90 -6.22 12.57 -13.91
C HIS A 90 -5.48 11.47 -14.68
N PHE A 91 -5.64 10.22 -14.23
CA PHE A 91 -4.95 9.08 -14.84
C PHE A 91 -5.67 8.52 -16.08
N SER A 92 -6.99 8.50 -16.01
CA SER A 92 -7.77 7.80 -17.02
C SER A 92 -8.06 8.61 -18.28
N GLY A 93 -7.70 9.90 -18.29
CA GLY A 93 -8.08 10.83 -19.36
C GLY A 93 -9.57 11.20 -19.34
N GLN A 94 -10.31 10.75 -18.33
CA GLN A 94 -11.71 11.12 -18.12
C GLN A 94 -11.82 12.50 -17.49
N PRO A 95 -12.97 13.21 -17.65
CA PRO A 95 -13.15 14.52 -17.02
C PRO A 95 -13.18 14.48 -15.49
N GLN A 96 -13.43 13.31 -14.91
CA GLN A 96 -13.49 13.14 -13.47
C GLN A 96 -12.10 13.03 -12.87
N THR A 97 -11.90 13.66 -11.73
CA THR A 97 -10.69 13.54 -10.93
C THR A 97 -10.67 12.20 -10.20
N GLU A 98 -9.57 11.51 -10.28
CA GLU A 98 -9.29 10.32 -9.47
C GLU A 98 -8.48 10.72 -8.23
N LEU A 99 -8.44 9.84 -7.25
CA LEU A 99 -7.62 10.00 -6.04
C LEU A 99 -6.48 8.99 -6.06
N MET A 100 -5.27 9.49 -5.86
CA MET A 100 -4.09 8.65 -5.70
C MET A 100 -3.67 8.65 -4.23
N LEU A 101 -3.55 7.46 -3.64
CA LEU A 101 -3.21 7.29 -2.23
C LEU A 101 -1.98 6.39 -2.10
N TRP A 102 -1.05 6.82 -1.26
CA TRP A 102 0.20 6.10 -1.00
C TRP A 102 0.20 5.56 0.41
N GLN A 103 0.55 4.27 0.57
CA GLN A 103 0.66 3.60 1.85
C GLN A 103 2.01 2.92 1.96
N LEU A 104 2.75 3.23 3.03
CA LEU A 104 4.06 2.65 3.28
C LEU A 104 3.91 1.18 3.69
N VAL A 105 4.63 0.32 2.99
CA VAL A 105 4.81 -1.08 3.36
C VAL A 105 6.07 -1.18 4.23
N SER A 106 5.91 -1.71 5.42
CA SER A 106 6.99 -1.88 6.39
C SER A 106 7.18 -3.35 6.72
N GLY A 107 8.41 -3.70 7.04
CA GLY A 107 8.78 -5.03 7.48
C GLY A 107 8.63 -5.21 8.98
N GLN A 108 9.74 -5.37 9.68
CA GLN A 108 9.74 -5.70 11.11
C GLN A 108 9.28 -4.55 11.99
N TYR A 109 9.48 -3.32 11.55
CA TYR A 109 9.08 -2.10 12.26
C TYR A 109 8.89 -0.97 11.23
N ARG A 110 8.31 0.14 11.67
CA ARG A 110 7.90 1.21 10.75
C ARG A 110 9.05 1.78 9.90
N ALA A 111 10.24 1.93 10.47
CA ALA A 111 11.40 2.45 9.76
C ALA A 111 12.02 1.43 8.79
N ASP A 112 11.61 0.17 8.85
CA ASP A 112 11.99 -0.87 7.91
C ASP A 112 11.09 -0.78 6.67
N GLY A 113 11.28 0.28 5.86
CA GLY A 113 10.51 0.51 4.65
C GLY A 113 10.85 -0.48 3.56
N LEU A 114 9.83 -1.13 3.00
CA LEU A 114 9.96 -2.09 1.91
C LEU A 114 9.48 -1.51 0.58
N GLY A 115 8.61 -0.51 0.61
CA GLY A 115 8.05 0.11 -0.58
C GLY A 115 6.71 0.77 -0.26
N TYR A 116 5.95 1.07 -1.31
CA TYR A 116 4.64 1.69 -1.19
C TYR A 116 3.61 0.94 -2.01
N VAL A 117 2.43 0.74 -1.44
CA VAL A 117 1.23 0.45 -2.22
C VAL A 117 0.64 1.79 -2.66
N ILE A 118 0.37 1.91 -3.94
CA ILE A 118 -0.21 3.11 -4.55
C ILE A 118 -1.53 2.72 -5.17
N ASN A 119 -2.61 3.25 -4.60
CA ASN A 119 -3.97 3.03 -5.10
C ASN A 119 -4.47 4.27 -5.82
N VAL A 120 -5.12 4.05 -6.95
CA VAL A 120 -5.87 5.07 -7.66
C VAL A 120 -7.34 4.71 -7.60
N LEU A 121 -8.14 5.58 -7.00
CA LEU A 121 -9.58 5.40 -6.87
C LEU A 121 -10.30 6.29 -7.88
N ARG A 122 -11.38 5.75 -8.43
CA ARG A 122 -12.24 6.45 -9.38
C ARG A 122 -13.67 6.51 -8.84
N TRP A 123 -14.30 7.66 -8.98
CA TRP A 123 -15.72 7.83 -8.66
C TRP A 123 -16.60 7.17 -9.73
N ASN A 124 -17.52 6.30 -9.31
CA ASN A 124 -18.41 5.55 -10.20
C ASN A 124 -19.85 6.10 -10.26
N GLY A 125 -20.10 7.23 -9.62
CA GLY A 125 -21.45 7.82 -9.47
C GLY A 125 -22.13 7.52 -8.14
N ALA A 126 -21.68 6.49 -7.42
CA ALA A 126 -22.20 6.09 -6.11
C ALA A 126 -21.11 5.97 -5.03
N GLY A 127 -19.89 5.69 -5.42
CA GLY A 127 -18.75 5.52 -4.50
C GLY A 127 -17.44 5.52 -5.26
N PHE A 128 -16.35 5.33 -4.53
CA PHE A 128 -15.03 5.19 -5.11
C PHE A 128 -14.69 3.71 -5.30
N ASP A 129 -14.24 3.37 -6.51
CA ASP A 129 -13.73 2.05 -6.87
C ASP A 129 -12.23 2.08 -7.05
N LEU A 130 -11.57 0.96 -6.79
CA LEU A 130 -10.16 0.79 -7.11
C LEU A 130 -9.99 0.69 -8.63
N TYR A 131 -9.39 1.73 -9.20
CA TYR A 131 -9.14 1.79 -10.64
C TYR A 131 -7.79 1.16 -11.02
N ALA A 132 -6.76 1.44 -10.22
CA ALA A 132 -5.42 0.89 -10.42
C ALA A 132 -4.70 0.73 -9.08
N GLN A 133 -3.87 -0.29 -8.99
CA GLN A 133 -2.99 -0.52 -7.86
C GLN A 133 -1.61 -0.87 -8.37
N THR A 134 -0.60 -0.27 -7.76
CA THR A 134 0.81 -0.53 -8.07
C THR A 134 1.59 -0.70 -6.77
N LEU A 135 2.66 -1.46 -6.83
CA LEU A 135 3.66 -1.49 -5.77
C LEU A 135 4.92 -0.77 -6.25
N GLY A 136 5.29 0.31 -5.55
CA GLY A 136 6.53 1.02 -5.76
C GLY A 136 7.61 0.52 -4.81
N VAL A 137 8.80 0.24 -5.32
CA VAL A 137 9.95 -0.20 -4.52
C VAL A 137 11.10 0.75 -4.81
N GLU A 138 11.74 1.25 -3.75
CA GLU A 138 12.97 2.02 -3.93
C GLU A 138 14.10 1.09 -4.35
N THR A 139 14.74 1.45 -5.45
CA THR A 139 16.01 0.83 -5.83
C THR A 139 17.15 1.73 -5.35
N VAL A 140 18.04 1.18 -4.56
CA VAL A 140 19.26 1.88 -4.21
C VAL A 140 20.16 1.85 -5.44
N SER A 141 20.40 3.01 -6.06
CA SER A 141 21.41 3.13 -7.09
C SER A 141 22.79 3.09 -6.41
N GLU A 142 23.60 2.14 -6.80
CA GLU A 142 25.00 2.12 -6.42
C GLU A 142 25.76 3.29 -7.09
#